data_20a440af3aff1a0a2e01126f3da3cb1c
#
_entry.id   20a440af3aff1a0a2e01126f3da3cb1c
#
_cell.length_a   1.000
_cell.length_b   1.000
_cell.length_c   1.000
_cell.angle_alpha   90.00
_cell.angle_beta   90.00
_cell.angle_gamma   90.00
#
_symmetry.space_group_name_H-M   'P 1'
#
loop_
_entity.id
_entity.type
_entity.pdbx_description
1 polymer ?
#
loop_
_entity_poly.entity_id
_entity_poly.type
_entity_poly.pdbx_seq_one_letter_code
_entity_poly.pdbx_strand_id
1 'polypeptide(L)'
;MSFIEMKNICKKYAGADKNSVTDFSLSVEEGEFIAFVGPSGCGKSTTLRMIAGFEEITSGDFYIDGKRMNAVLPRDRGISMVFQNYALYPHMTVEKNISYGLKNMKVPAAEIKKKVDWAIDILGLSEYRYRKPKNLSGGQRQR
;
A
#
# COMPACT_ATOMS: atom_id res chain seq x y z
N MET A 1 -7.77 -16.39 -16.15
CA MET A 1 -8.72 -15.79 -15.18
C MET A 1 -8.05 -14.57 -14.59
N SER A 2 -8.74 -13.43 -14.54
CA SER A 2 -8.17 -12.22 -13.96
C SER A 2 -7.89 -12.41 -12.47
N PHE A 3 -6.68 -12.01 -12.04
CA PHE A 3 -6.29 -12.03 -10.63
C PHE A 3 -6.91 -10.86 -9.85
N ILE A 4 -6.96 -9.66 -10.49
CA ILE A 4 -7.68 -8.51 -9.96
C ILE A 4 -8.79 -8.13 -10.94
N GLU A 5 -10.01 -7.94 -10.44
CA GLU A 5 -11.14 -7.54 -11.24
C GLU A 5 -11.95 -6.43 -10.57
N MET A 6 -12.12 -5.32 -11.25
CA MET A 6 -12.96 -4.19 -10.84
C MET A 6 -14.08 -4.04 -11.87
N LYS A 7 -15.34 -4.01 -11.41
CA LYS A 7 -16.54 -3.93 -12.25
C LYS A 7 -17.35 -2.70 -11.89
N ASN A 8 -17.47 -1.75 -12.83
CA ASN A 8 -18.30 -0.56 -12.73
C ASN A 8 -18.10 0.21 -11.40
N ILE A 9 -16.85 0.35 -10.97
CA ILE A 9 -16.48 0.99 -9.71
C ILE A 9 -16.80 2.48 -9.77
N CYS A 10 -17.56 2.94 -8.80
CA CYS A 10 -17.75 4.36 -8.54
C CYS A 10 -17.32 4.72 -7.12
N LYS A 11 -16.72 5.91 -6.99
CA LYS A 11 -16.41 6.52 -5.70
C LYS A 11 -16.96 7.92 -5.62
N LYS A 12 -17.83 8.15 -4.65
CA LYS A 12 -18.32 9.48 -4.28
C LYS A 12 -18.01 9.75 -2.82
N TYR A 13 -17.33 10.86 -2.53
CA TYR A 13 -17.10 11.30 -1.15
C TYR A 13 -18.34 11.98 -0.57
N ALA A 14 -18.51 11.88 0.74
CA ALA A 14 -19.60 12.55 1.44
C ALA A 14 -19.53 14.07 1.21
N GLY A 15 -20.66 14.69 0.83
CA GLY A 15 -20.75 16.11 0.52
C GLY A 15 -20.20 16.55 -0.84
N ALA A 16 -19.67 15.64 -1.65
CA ALA A 16 -19.22 15.95 -3.00
C ALA A 16 -20.41 15.91 -3.98
N ASP A 17 -20.46 16.86 -4.93
CA ASP A 17 -21.47 16.86 -5.98
C ASP A 17 -21.23 15.79 -7.05
N LYS A 18 -19.94 15.52 -7.32
CA LYS A 18 -19.49 14.60 -8.39
C LYS A 18 -18.73 13.40 -7.83
N ASN A 19 -18.74 12.31 -8.58
CA ASN A 19 -17.90 11.16 -8.30
C ASN A 19 -16.42 11.49 -8.56
N SER A 20 -15.54 10.99 -7.68
CA SER A 20 -14.09 11.02 -7.89
C SER A 20 -13.60 9.90 -8.82
N VAL A 21 -14.37 8.82 -8.90
CA VAL A 21 -14.21 7.73 -9.87
C VAL A 21 -15.61 7.37 -10.36
N THR A 22 -15.77 7.22 -11.68
CA THR A 22 -17.08 6.92 -12.31
C THR A 22 -16.91 5.76 -13.26
N ASP A 23 -17.69 4.71 -13.04
CA ASP A 23 -17.82 3.53 -13.92
C ASP A 23 -16.48 2.93 -14.36
N PHE A 24 -15.55 2.82 -13.42
CA PHE A 24 -14.21 2.31 -13.69
C PHE A 24 -14.21 0.78 -13.65
N SER A 25 -13.79 0.17 -14.76
CA SER A 25 -13.61 -1.28 -14.85
C SER A 25 -12.18 -1.61 -15.27
N LEU A 26 -11.61 -2.65 -14.64
CA LEU A 26 -10.25 -3.10 -14.88
C LEU A 26 -10.17 -4.60 -14.62
N SER A 27 -9.46 -5.30 -15.48
CA SER A 27 -9.10 -6.72 -15.32
C SER A 27 -7.58 -6.84 -15.41
N VAL A 28 -6.95 -7.47 -14.44
CA VAL A 28 -5.49 -7.64 -14.35
C VAL A 28 -5.18 -9.12 -14.13
N GLU A 29 -4.24 -9.65 -14.88
CA GLU A 29 -3.76 -11.01 -14.73
C GLU A 29 -2.64 -11.10 -13.68
N GLU A 30 -2.35 -12.29 -13.21
CA GLU A 30 -1.25 -12.51 -12.27
C GLU A 30 0.10 -12.16 -12.91
N GLY A 31 0.94 -11.39 -12.21
CA GLY A 31 2.25 -10.94 -12.70
C GLY A 31 2.21 -9.76 -13.65
N GLU A 32 1.04 -9.22 -13.97
CA GLU A 32 0.91 -8.07 -14.86
C GLU A 32 1.32 -6.76 -14.17
N PHE A 33 2.01 -5.89 -14.91
CA PHE A 33 2.36 -4.54 -14.48
C PHE A 33 1.37 -3.52 -15.03
N ILE A 34 0.66 -2.81 -14.15
CA ILE A 34 -0.33 -1.79 -14.54
C ILE A 34 0.14 -0.40 -14.09
N ALA A 35 0.07 0.58 -15.00
CA ALA A 35 0.34 1.97 -14.73
C ALA A 35 -0.92 2.85 -14.93
N PHE A 36 -1.35 3.57 -13.89
CA PHE A 36 -2.39 4.59 -14.01
C PHE A 36 -1.79 5.91 -14.43
N VAL A 37 -2.13 6.38 -15.63
CA VAL A 37 -1.65 7.66 -16.19
C VAL A 37 -2.84 8.61 -16.36
N GLY A 38 -2.63 9.89 -16.09
CA GLY A 38 -3.67 10.92 -16.25
C GLY A 38 -3.38 12.18 -15.43
N PRO A 39 -4.14 13.27 -15.62
CA PRO A 39 -3.95 14.53 -14.94
C PRO A 39 -4.17 14.43 -13.42
N SER A 40 -3.74 15.46 -12.68
CA SER A 40 -4.02 15.54 -11.24
C SER A 40 -5.53 15.58 -10.99
N GLY A 41 -5.99 14.84 -9.99
CA GLY A 41 -7.42 14.80 -9.61
C GLY A 41 -8.29 13.83 -10.41
N CYS A 42 -7.77 13.10 -11.40
CA CYS A 42 -8.58 12.14 -12.19
C CYS A 42 -8.87 10.78 -11.49
N GLY A 43 -8.63 10.66 -10.19
CA GLY A 43 -9.03 9.46 -9.44
C GLY A 43 -7.96 8.38 -9.27
N LYS A 44 -6.74 8.50 -9.81
CA LYS A 44 -5.68 7.46 -9.71
C LYS A 44 -5.39 7.01 -8.28
N SER A 45 -5.08 7.97 -7.40
CA SER A 45 -4.78 7.67 -5.99
C SER A 45 -6.01 7.14 -5.25
N THR A 46 -7.21 7.60 -5.59
CA THR A 46 -8.46 7.09 -5.03
C THR A 46 -8.67 5.63 -5.43
N THR A 47 -8.44 5.29 -6.71
CA THR A 47 -8.53 3.90 -7.20
C THR A 47 -7.53 2.99 -6.50
N LEU A 48 -6.27 3.40 -6.38
CA LEU A 48 -5.26 2.63 -5.64
C LEU A 48 -5.62 2.43 -4.17
N ARG A 49 -6.19 3.47 -3.52
CA ARG A 49 -6.67 3.36 -2.13
C ARG A 49 -7.87 2.43 -1.99
N MET A 50 -8.79 2.41 -2.96
CA MET A 50 -9.91 1.46 -2.98
C MET A 50 -9.41 0.02 -3.14
N ILE A 51 -8.42 -0.22 -4.01
CA ILE A 51 -7.78 -1.54 -4.17
C ILE A 51 -7.15 -1.98 -2.84
N ALA A 52 -6.40 -1.10 -2.18
CA ALA A 52 -5.75 -1.40 -0.91
C ALA A 52 -6.70 -1.43 0.30
N GLY A 53 -7.96 -0.96 0.14
CA GLY A 53 -8.96 -0.96 1.21
C GLY A 53 -8.90 0.24 2.15
N PHE A 54 -8.13 1.28 1.80
CA PHE A 54 -8.08 2.54 2.56
C PHE A 54 -9.19 3.53 2.16
N GLU A 55 -9.95 3.19 1.11
CA GLU A 55 -11.16 3.92 0.70
C GLU A 55 -12.26 2.91 0.39
N GLU A 56 -13.47 3.22 0.83
CA GLU A 56 -14.64 2.41 0.51
C GLU A 56 -15.10 2.65 -0.92
N ILE A 57 -15.53 1.59 -1.58
CA ILE A 57 -16.17 1.63 -2.89
C ILE A 57 -17.63 2.03 -2.68
N THR A 58 -18.11 3.08 -3.38
CA THR A 58 -19.50 3.54 -3.27
C THR A 58 -20.46 2.61 -4.01
N SER A 59 -20.09 2.15 -5.21
CA SER A 59 -20.81 1.14 -5.97
C SER A 59 -19.88 0.40 -6.92
N GLY A 60 -20.34 -0.75 -7.41
CA GLY A 60 -19.54 -1.68 -8.19
C GLY A 60 -18.91 -2.76 -7.33
N ASP A 61 -18.21 -3.71 -7.97
CA ASP A 61 -17.64 -4.88 -7.33
C ASP A 61 -16.14 -5.00 -7.59
N PHE A 62 -15.40 -5.31 -6.53
CA PHE A 62 -13.96 -5.51 -6.56
C PHE A 62 -13.61 -6.91 -6.07
N TYR A 63 -12.81 -7.63 -6.87
CA TYR A 63 -12.38 -9.00 -6.60
C TYR A 63 -10.87 -9.14 -6.67
N ILE A 64 -10.30 -9.99 -5.81
CA ILE A 64 -8.94 -10.51 -5.89
C ILE A 64 -9.06 -12.04 -5.85
N ASP A 65 -8.47 -12.71 -6.83
CA ASP A 65 -8.50 -14.16 -6.98
C ASP A 65 -9.93 -14.72 -6.80
N GLY A 66 -10.90 -14.12 -7.50
CA GLY A 66 -12.31 -14.47 -7.46
C GLY A 66 -13.04 -14.14 -6.15
N LYS A 67 -12.35 -13.66 -5.11
CA LYS A 67 -12.97 -13.31 -3.83
C LYS A 67 -13.35 -11.84 -3.81
N ARG A 68 -14.61 -11.53 -3.49
CA ARG A 68 -15.10 -10.15 -3.38
C ARG A 68 -14.47 -9.41 -2.20
N MET A 69 -13.89 -8.24 -2.43
CA MET A 69 -13.05 -7.49 -1.48
C MET A 69 -13.69 -6.23 -0.93
N ASN A 70 -14.89 -5.83 -1.38
CA ASN A 70 -15.50 -4.56 -0.99
C ASN A 70 -15.54 -4.31 0.53
N ALA A 71 -15.88 -5.32 1.32
CA ALA A 71 -15.98 -5.26 2.78
C ALA A 71 -14.76 -5.83 3.53
N VAL A 72 -13.72 -6.28 2.81
CA VAL A 72 -12.51 -6.87 3.42
C VAL A 72 -11.58 -5.76 3.90
N LEU A 73 -11.13 -5.86 5.15
CA LEU A 73 -10.22 -4.88 5.74
C LEU A 73 -8.85 -4.88 5.02
N PRO A 74 -8.13 -3.74 4.98
CA PRO A 74 -6.83 -3.63 4.31
C PRO A 74 -5.83 -4.72 4.68
N ARG A 75 -5.72 -5.03 5.98
CA ARG A 75 -4.80 -6.04 6.52
C ARG A 75 -5.08 -7.47 6.03
N ASP A 76 -6.31 -7.73 5.60
CA ASP A 76 -6.80 -9.07 5.22
C ASP A 76 -6.86 -9.25 3.69
N ARG A 77 -6.43 -8.24 2.90
CA ARG A 77 -6.44 -8.27 1.42
C ARG A 77 -5.19 -8.89 0.80
N GLY A 78 -4.11 -9.09 1.58
CA GLY A 78 -2.84 -9.61 1.06
C GLY A 78 -2.09 -8.62 0.14
N ILE A 79 -2.40 -7.32 0.21
CA ILE A 79 -1.80 -6.27 -0.61
C ILE A 79 -0.79 -5.47 0.22
N SER A 80 0.33 -5.11 -0.41
CA SER A 80 1.27 -4.11 0.12
C SER A 80 1.14 -2.81 -0.67
N MET A 81 1.16 -1.67 0.02
CA MET A 81 1.09 -0.35 -0.61
C MET A 81 2.23 0.54 -0.14
N VAL A 82 2.89 1.21 -1.11
CA VAL A 82 3.87 2.26 -0.82
C VAL A 82 3.18 3.61 -0.94
N PHE A 83 3.17 4.38 0.14
CA PHE A 83 2.58 5.72 0.16
C PHE A 83 3.56 6.78 -0.33
N GLN A 84 3.05 7.85 -0.93
CA GLN A 84 3.85 8.98 -1.41
C GLN A 84 4.68 9.66 -0.30
N ASN A 85 4.22 9.63 0.94
CA ASN A 85 4.91 10.15 2.13
C ASN A 85 5.67 9.07 2.91
N TYR A 86 5.89 7.90 2.26
CA TYR A 86 6.59 6.72 2.79
C TYR A 86 5.97 6.07 4.04
N ALA A 87 4.96 6.67 4.66
CA ALA A 87 4.23 6.20 5.85
C ALA A 87 5.15 5.72 7.01
N LEU A 88 6.31 6.35 7.18
CA LEU A 88 7.25 6.02 8.26
C LEU A 88 6.69 6.42 9.62
N TYR A 89 6.86 5.55 10.61
CA TYR A 89 6.54 5.84 12.01
C TYR A 89 7.59 6.80 12.60
N PRO A 90 7.26 8.08 12.86
CA PRO A 90 8.24 9.12 13.19
C PRO A 90 8.92 8.91 14.55
N HIS A 91 8.27 8.19 15.45
CA HIS A 91 8.78 7.88 16.79
C HIS A 91 9.69 6.64 16.82
N MET A 92 9.71 5.85 15.77
CA MET A 92 10.50 4.61 15.64
C MET A 92 11.82 4.87 14.94
N THR A 93 12.85 4.06 15.24
CA THR A 93 14.12 4.02 14.50
C THR A 93 13.94 3.32 13.15
N VAL A 94 14.96 3.41 12.26
CA VAL A 94 14.99 2.67 10.99
C VAL A 94 14.74 1.18 11.23
N GLU A 95 15.50 0.56 12.12
CA GLU A 95 15.35 -0.86 12.48
C GLU A 95 13.92 -1.20 12.95
N LYS A 96 13.34 -0.36 13.81
CA LYS A 96 11.98 -0.57 14.31
C LYS A 96 10.92 -0.41 13.22
N ASN A 97 11.09 0.55 12.30
CA ASN A 97 10.22 0.72 11.14
C ASN A 97 10.22 -0.53 10.26
N ILE A 98 11.42 -1.02 9.89
CA ILE A 98 11.58 -2.21 9.03
C ILE A 98 11.02 -3.47 9.72
N SER A 99 11.27 -3.62 11.04
CA SER A 99 10.82 -4.80 11.77
C SER A 99 9.33 -4.81 12.13
N TYR A 100 8.62 -3.68 12.01
CA TYR A 100 7.26 -3.52 12.52
C TYR A 100 6.27 -4.51 11.90
N GLY A 101 6.25 -4.63 10.58
CA GLY A 101 5.37 -5.56 9.88
C GLY A 101 5.61 -7.02 10.29
N LEU A 102 6.87 -7.44 10.37
CA LEU A 102 7.25 -8.80 10.77
C LEU A 102 6.83 -9.12 12.20
N LYS A 103 6.92 -8.13 13.11
CA LYS A 103 6.45 -8.28 14.50
C LYS A 103 4.93 -8.46 14.57
N ASN A 104 4.18 -7.69 13.79
CA ASN A 104 2.73 -7.81 13.72
C ASN A 104 2.29 -9.18 13.16
N MET A 105 3.07 -9.73 12.24
CA MET A 105 2.87 -11.08 11.69
C MET A 105 3.35 -12.19 12.65
N LYS A 106 3.84 -11.83 13.85
CA LYS A 106 4.35 -12.77 14.87
C LYS A 106 5.50 -13.67 14.36
N VAL A 107 6.33 -13.15 13.44
CA VAL A 107 7.54 -13.86 12.97
C VAL A 107 8.52 -14.05 14.14
N PRO A 108 9.21 -15.20 14.26
CA PRO A 108 10.20 -15.44 15.31
C PRO A 108 11.32 -14.38 15.34
N ALA A 109 11.75 -13.97 16.55
CA ALA A 109 12.71 -12.88 16.73
C ALA A 109 14.03 -13.07 16.00
N ALA A 110 14.54 -14.31 15.94
CA ALA A 110 15.77 -14.64 15.22
C ALA A 110 15.62 -14.43 13.71
N GLU A 111 14.48 -14.76 13.14
CA GLU A 111 14.18 -14.54 11.72
C GLU A 111 13.96 -13.04 11.42
N ILE A 112 13.27 -12.31 12.31
CA ILE A 112 13.14 -10.85 12.20
C ILE A 112 14.52 -10.20 12.13
N LYS A 113 15.43 -10.57 13.07
CA LYS A 113 16.79 -10.03 13.09
C LYS A 113 17.49 -10.27 11.76
N LYS A 114 17.48 -11.48 11.24
CA LYS A 114 18.12 -11.85 9.96
C LYS A 114 17.57 -11.03 8.79
N LYS A 115 16.24 -10.91 8.67
CA LYS A 115 15.59 -10.16 7.59
C LYS A 115 15.85 -8.65 7.69
N VAL A 116 15.86 -8.11 8.90
CA VAL A 116 16.14 -6.68 9.15
C VAL A 116 17.62 -6.36 8.86
N ASP A 117 18.56 -7.20 9.31
CA ASP A 117 19.98 -7.03 9.03
C ASP A 117 20.24 -7.03 7.52
N TRP A 118 19.67 -8.00 6.80
CA TRP A 118 19.75 -8.06 5.34
C TRP A 118 19.16 -6.82 4.65
N ALA A 119 17.98 -6.37 5.06
CA ALA A 119 17.34 -5.20 4.46
C ALA A 119 18.13 -3.91 4.70
N ILE A 120 18.66 -3.72 5.91
CA ILE A 120 19.47 -2.57 6.28
C ILE A 120 20.77 -2.53 5.46
N ASP A 121 21.41 -3.68 5.26
CA ASP A 121 22.64 -3.80 4.50
C ASP A 121 22.42 -3.49 3.01
N ILE A 122 21.47 -4.15 2.36
CA ILE A 122 21.17 -3.95 0.93
C ILE A 122 20.72 -2.52 0.60
N LEU A 123 20.07 -1.84 1.55
CA LEU A 123 19.63 -0.45 1.40
C LEU A 123 20.72 0.58 1.77
N GLY A 124 21.89 0.14 2.25
CA GLY A 124 22.99 1.00 2.71
C GLY A 124 22.58 1.88 3.89
N LEU A 125 21.81 1.35 4.83
CA LEU A 125 21.28 2.07 5.99
C LEU A 125 21.97 1.69 7.32
N SER A 126 23.07 0.95 7.29
CA SER A 126 23.76 0.42 8.49
C SER A 126 24.12 1.52 9.49
N GLU A 127 24.68 2.64 9.04
CA GLU A 127 25.02 3.80 9.88
C GLU A 127 23.80 4.54 10.45
N TYR A 128 22.62 4.34 9.83
CA TYR A 128 21.37 5.03 10.18
C TYR A 128 20.41 4.14 10.97
N ARG A 129 20.78 2.90 11.26
CA ARG A 129 19.98 1.84 11.87
C ARG A 129 19.15 2.33 13.07
N TYR A 130 19.78 3.09 13.95
CA TYR A 130 19.16 3.58 15.19
C TYR A 130 18.66 5.03 15.10
N ARG A 131 18.77 5.67 13.93
CA ARG A 131 18.22 7.02 13.72
C ARG A 131 16.70 6.98 13.50
N LYS A 132 16.04 8.05 13.92
CA LYS A 132 14.61 8.28 13.64
C LYS A 132 14.44 9.00 12.29
N PRO A 133 13.28 8.90 11.62
CA PRO A 133 13.01 9.52 10.32
C PRO A 133 13.36 11.02 10.24
N LYS A 134 13.13 11.78 11.32
CA LYS A 134 13.47 13.21 11.37
C LYS A 134 14.97 13.51 11.17
N ASN A 135 15.83 12.53 11.45
CA ASN A 135 17.29 12.65 11.35
C ASN A 135 17.84 11.99 10.06
N LEU A 136 16.99 11.75 9.08
CA LEU A 136 17.31 11.17 7.77
C LEU A 136 17.05 12.19 6.67
N SER A 137 17.90 12.17 5.63
CA SER A 137 17.64 12.91 4.39
C SER A 137 16.42 12.39 3.64
N GLY A 138 15.90 13.16 2.67
CA GLY A 138 14.78 12.71 1.81
C GLY A 138 15.07 11.38 1.13
N GLY A 139 16.24 11.24 0.49
CA GLY A 139 16.65 9.99 -0.17
C GLY A 139 16.88 8.82 0.79
N GLN A 140 17.32 9.07 2.04
CA GLN A 140 17.42 8.02 3.05
C GLN A 140 16.05 7.55 3.55
N ARG A 141 15.08 8.47 3.62
CA ARG A 141 13.68 8.10 3.96
C ARG A 141 12.97 7.34 2.84
N GLN A 142 13.37 7.57 1.60
CA GLN A 142 12.81 6.90 0.43
C GLN A 142 13.25 5.43 0.32
N ARG A 143 14.47 5.12 0.73
CA ARG A 143 14.99 3.74 0.81
C ARG A 143 14.34 2.95 1.94
#